data_551740aa189ec019288e65f6311ea198
#
_entry.id   551740aa189ec019288e65f6311ea198
#
_cell.length_a   1.000
_cell.length_b   1.000
_cell.length_c   1.000
_cell.angle_alpha   90.00
_cell.angle_beta   90.00
_cell.angle_gamma   90.00
#
_symmetry.space_group_name_H-M   'P 1'
#
loop_
_entity.id
_entity.type
_entity.pdbx_description
1 polymer ?
#
loop_
_entity_poly.entity_id
_entity_poly.type
_entity_poly.pdbx_seq_one_letter_code
_entity_poly.pdbx_strand_id
1 'polypeptide(L)'
;MKNYSISLVSRKSLSAICALALGFFTSMCAAQDSVLRDIENSVIKIYTTQAAPDYFTPWRLLTPRQSSGSGSVIADNQILTNAHVVANASYVQAQKHNDPQRYLARVTFVSHEADLAIITVDDPSFFSDLQPLSIGLLPEPLQEVSVYGYPIGGKSLSITKGILSRVEQQIYAHAGAFLLAGQIDAAINPGNSGGPVIVDNQIVGVVMQASSGGRAENLGYFVPPSIIQHVLKDSTDGVNDGFPDLGFRTQALDSPAAKTAYGLKEGQNGVLVIKVFENSPAAGIFQENDVILNIDDFDIAEDGTIRLSEDLLTDYKHSIDMHHIGEEILVRYSRDGVENSVSLQAEKAQDNYSLVKGEQFDKTPQYYIYGGVLFVPLNMNLIKRWGNDWSRSAPVSLLQMRNEWSTPDRKEVVVALQVLAADVNLGYHDWRNWVVDSVNGSPIKNFKQFTDMLDGNSEENVVFENKNGYQMVINHHRAMESESDILKQYRIPAAHSQEFINED
;
A
#
# COMPACT_ATOMS: atom_id res chain seq x y z
N MET A 1 -41.43 -34.47 68.28
CA MET A 1 -41.78 -34.82 66.91
C MET A 1 -42.20 -33.55 66.18
N LYS A 2 -41.34 -32.96 65.34
CA LYS A 2 -41.69 -31.78 64.57
C LYS A 2 -41.98 -32.26 63.12
N ASN A 3 -43.22 -32.10 62.68
CA ASN A 3 -43.65 -32.35 61.35
C ASN A 3 -43.13 -31.25 60.40
N TYR A 4 -42.34 -31.63 59.41
CA TYR A 4 -42.03 -30.78 58.28
C TYR A 4 -43.04 -31.03 57.14
N SER A 5 -43.87 -30.04 56.85
CA SER A 5 -44.76 -30.03 55.69
C SER A 5 -43.98 -29.60 54.46
N ILE A 6 -43.80 -30.51 53.53
CA ILE A 6 -43.27 -30.21 52.17
C ILE A 6 -44.41 -29.62 51.37
N SER A 7 -44.33 -28.33 51.03
CA SER A 7 -45.28 -27.67 50.12
C SER A 7 -45.07 -28.20 48.69
N LEU A 8 -46.09 -28.83 48.12
CA LEU A 8 -46.11 -29.20 46.68
C LEU A 8 -46.14 -27.91 45.83
N VAL A 9 -45.01 -27.57 45.21
CA VAL A 9 -45.01 -26.61 44.13
C VAL A 9 -45.81 -27.15 42.97
N SER A 10 -46.87 -26.45 42.59
CA SER A 10 -47.83 -26.91 41.58
C SER A 10 -47.18 -27.17 40.24
N ARG A 11 -47.45 -28.32 39.60
CA ARG A 11 -46.97 -28.72 38.27
C ARG A 11 -47.27 -27.66 37.19
N LYS A 12 -48.23 -26.76 37.39
CA LYS A 12 -48.59 -25.68 36.47
C LYS A 12 -47.54 -24.52 36.45
N SER A 13 -46.88 -24.23 37.59
CA SER A 13 -45.83 -23.24 37.64
C SER A 13 -44.54 -23.70 36.98
N LEU A 14 -44.19 -24.97 37.07
CA LEU A 14 -43.01 -25.52 36.40
C LEU A 14 -43.17 -25.54 34.88
N SER A 15 -44.39 -25.88 34.37
CA SER A 15 -44.68 -25.86 32.92
C SER A 15 -44.65 -24.44 32.31
N ALA A 16 -45.08 -23.40 33.09
CA ALA A 16 -45.02 -22.00 32.63
C ALA A 16 -43.59 -21.47 32.57
N ILE A 17 -42.72 -21.84 33.51
CA ILE A 17 -41.30 -21.47 33.53
C ILE A 17 -40.55 -22.16 32.38
N CYS A 18 -40.81 -23.44 32.11
CA CYS A 18 -40.19 -24.13 30.96
C CYS A 18 -40.67 -23.57 29.61
N ALA A 19 -41.95 -23.17 29.48
CA ALA A 19 -42.45 -22.56 28.24
C ALA A 19 -41.86 -21.15 28.01
N LEU A 20 -41.68 -20.35 29.06
CA LEU A 20 -40.99 -19.07 28.97
C LEU A 20 -39.49 -19.24 28.64
N ALA A 21 -38.80 -20.19 29.26
CA ALA A 21 -37.38 -20.48 28.94
C ALA A 21 -37.22 -20.99 27.49
N LEU A 22 -38.09 -21.89 26.99
CA LEU A 22 -38.08 -22.31 25.62
C LEU A 22 -38.36 -21.16 24.64
N GLY A 23 -39.30 -20.26 24.95
CA GLY A 23 -39.60 -19.07 24.17
C GLY A 23 -38.43 -18.09 24.11
N PHE A 24 -37.69 -17.92 25.19
CA PHE A 24 -36.48 -17.10 25.23
C PHE A 24 -35.32 -17.75 24.38
N PHE A 25 -35.13 -19.06 24.51
CA PHE A 25 -34.11 -19.79 23.75
C PHE A 25 -34.40 -19.77 22.23
N THR A 26 -35.65 -19.95 21.82
CA THR A 26 -36.02 -19.87 20.39
C THR A 26 -35.90 -18.46 19.83
N SER A 27 -36.22 -17.43 20.63
CA SER A 27 -36.06 -16.02 20.22
C SER A 27 -34.60 -15.61 20.11
N MET A 28 -33.71 -16.05 21.00
CA MET A 28 -32.27 -15.81 20.92
C MET A 28 -31.65 -16.53 19.70
N CYS A 29 -32.03 -17.77 19.43
CA CYS A 29 -31.55 -18.53 18.26
C CYS A 29 -32.00 -17.87 16.94
N ALA A 30 -33.24 -17.41 16.85
CA ALA A 30 -33.76 -16.72 15.67
C ALA A 30 -33.10 -15.34 15.45
N ALA A 31 -32.77 -14.61 16.52
CA ALA A 31 -32.05 -13.35 16.43
C ALA A 31 -30.60 -13.56 15.95
N GLN A 32 -29.92 -14.59 16.44
CA GLN A 32 -28.56 -14.91 16.01
C GLN A 32 -28.51 -15.36 14.54
N ASP A 33 -29.49 -16.15 14.08
CA ASP A 33 -29.60 -16.57 12.68
C ASP A 33 -29.89 -15.38 11.74
N SER A 34 -30.65 -14.36 12.17
CA SER A 34 -30.89 -13.16 11.37
C SER A 34 -29.63 -12.32 11.21
N VAL A 35 -28.87 -12.12 12.27
CA VAL A 35 -27.62 -11.33 12.25
C VAL A 35 -26.55 -12.00 11.37
N LEU A 36 -26.40 -13.32 11.44
CA LEU A 36 -25.47 -14.03 10.57
C LEU A 36 -25.84 -13.87 9.10
N ARG A 37 -27.13 -13.93 8.75
CA ARG A 37 -27.60 -13.69 7.38
C ARG A 37 -27.35 -12.26 6.91
N ASP A 38 -27.47 -11.27 7.79
CA ASP A 38 -27.21 -9.89 7.47
C ASP A 38 -25.72 -9.68 7.12
N ILE A 39 -24.79 -10.30 7.87
CA ILE A 39 -23.36 -10.30 7.54
C ILE A 39 -23.12 -10.97 6.20
N GLU A 40 -23.63 -12.19 5.98
CA GLU A 40 -23.45 -12.94 4.74
C GLU A 40 -23.94 -12.15 3.50
N ASN A 41 -25.11 -11.49 3.62
CA ASN A 41 -25.69 -10.68 2.55
C ASN A 41 -24.85 -9.42 2.24
N SER A 42 -24.17 -8.88 3.24
CA SER A 42 -23.34 -7.67 3.10
C SER A 42 -21.92 -7.94 2.60
N VAL A 43 -21.55 -9.22 2.42
CA VAL A 43 -20.29 -9.62 1.78
C VAL A 43 -20.50 -9.79 0.28
N ILE A 44 -19.79 -8.99 -0.50
CA ILE A 44 -19.94 -8.86 -1.95
C ILE A 44 -18.79 -9.56 -2.65
N LYS A 45 -19.12 -10.32 -3.71
CA LYS A 45 -18.11 -10.86 -4.63
C LYS A 45 -17.78 -9.83 -5.68
N ILE A 46 -16.48 -9.57 -5.87
CA ILE A 46 -15.96 -8.58 -6.81
C ILE A 46 -15.27 -9.32 -7.95
N TYR A 47 -15.57 -8.93 -9.19
CA TYR A 47 -14.91 -9.41 -10.40
C TYR A 47 -14.24 -8.23 -11.08
N THR A 48 -12.98 -8.42 -11.49
CA THR A 48 -12.21 -7.39 -12.16
C THR A 48 -11.56 -7.91 -13.42
N THR A 49 -11.49 -7.04 -14.44
CA THR A 49 -10.62 -7.23 -15.58
C THR A 49 -9.49 -6.23 -15.46
N GLN A 50 -8.30 -6.69 -15.19
CA GLN A 50 -7.11 -5.87 -14.96
C GLN A 50 -6.23 -5.85 -16.19
N ALA A 51 -5.75 -4.67 -16.60
CA ALA A 51 -4.88 -4.46 -17.75
C ALA A 51 -3.73 -3.51 -17.37
N ALA A 52 -2.73 -4.05 -16.69
CA ALA A 52 -1.58 -3.27 -16.23
C ALA A 52 -0.74 -2.77 -17.43
N PRO A 53 -0.11 -1.60 -17.32
CA PRO A 53 0.83 -1.10 -18.32
C PRO A 53 2.03 -2.01 -18.52
N ASP A 54 2.56 -2.05 -19.74
CA ASP A 54 3.80 -2.73 -20.04
C ASP A 54 5.00 -1.78 -19.96
N TYR A 55 5.77 -1.86 -18.88
CA TYR A 55 6.93 -1.00 -18.68
C TYR A 55 8.10 -1.25 -19.64
N PHE A 56 8.09 -2.33 -20.45
CA PHE A 56 9.04 -2.50 -21.56
C PHE A 56 8.57 -1.87 -22.87
N THR A 57 7.24 -1.69 -23.03
CA THR A 57 6.62 -1.01 -24.17
C THR A 57 5.54 -0.06 -23.64
N PRO A 58 5.92 1.13 -23.08
CA PRO A 58 5.08 1.95 -22.23
C PRO A 58 3.76 2.44 -22.86
N TRP A 59 3.68 2.46 -24.18
CA TRP A 59 2.47 2.77 -24.94
C TRP A 59 1.48 1.60 -25.08
N ARG A 60 1.73 0.47 -24.40
CA ARG A 60 0.89 -0.73 -24.46
C ARG A 60 0.44 -1.18 -23.08
N LEU A 61 -0.69 -1.85 -23.06
CA LEU A 61 -1.14 -2.60 -21.90
C LEU A 61 -0.74 -4.07 -22.06
N LEU A 62 -0.51 -4.74 -20.94
CA LEU A 62 -0.39 -6.19 -20.88
C LEU A 62 -1.74 -6.84 -21.23
N THR A 63 -1.70 -8.13 -21.58
CA THR A 63 -2.92 -8.90 -21.82
C THR A 63 -3.85 -8.81 -20.62
N PRO A 64 -5.11 -8.38 -20.82
CA PRO A 64 -6.08 -8.29 -19.74
C PRO A 64 -6.26 -9.64 -19.03
N ARG A 65 -6.34 -9.60 -17.70
CA ARG A 65 -6.54 -10.78 -16.85
C ARG A 65 -7.81 -10.60 -16.02
N GLN A 66 -8.56 -11.66 -15.89
CA GLN A 66 -9.69 -11.69 -14.96
C GLN A 66 -9.22 -12.10 -13.57
N SER A 67 -9.69 -11.39 -12.57
CA SER A 67 -9.47 -11.67 -11.17
C SER A 67 -10.80 -11.59 -10.42
N SER A 68 -10.80 -12.08 -9.19
CA SER A 68 -11.92 -11.91 -8.28
C SER A 68 -11.42 -11.71 -6.85
N GLY A 69 -12.18 -10.95 -6.11
CA GLY A 69 -11.96 -10.68 -4.69
C GLY A 69 -13.29 -10.60 -3.95
N SER A 70 -13.20 -10.15 -2.73
CA SER A 70 -14.34 -9.93 -1.84
C SER A 70 -14.40 -8.48 -1.40
N GLY A 71 -15.54 -8.04 -0.88
CA GLY A 71 -15.73 -6.74 -0.26
C GLY A 71 -16.88 -6.78 0.71
N SER A 72 -17.03 -5.72 1.49
CA SER A 72 -18.10 -5.56 2.47
C SER A 72 -18.87 -4.28 2.24
N VAL A 73 -20.18 -4.35 2.28
CA VAL A 73 -21.01 -3.15 2.28
C VAL A 73 -20.79 -2.41 3.60
N ILE A 74 -20.41 -1.14 3.48
CA ILE A 74 -20.29 -0.19 4.59
C ILE A 74 -21.30 0.95 4.40
N ALA A 75 -21.21 2.04 5.16
CA ALA A 75 -22.16 3.15 5.05
C ALA A 75 -22.23 3.76 3.61
N ASP A 76 -23.28 4.50 3.32
CA ASP A 76 -23.43 5.37 2.14
C ASP A 76 -23.30 4.68 0.76
N ASN A 77 -23.82 3.45 0.64
CA ASN A 77 -23.76 2.68 -0.60
C ASN A 77 -22.32 2.42 -1.09
N GLN A 78 -21.40 2.24 -0.17
CA GLN A 78 -20.00 1.94 -0.40
C GLN A 78 -19.69 0.47 -0.11
N ILE A 79 -18.77 -0.09 -0.89
CA ILE A 79 -18.21 -1.41 -0.68
C ILE A 79 -16.71 -1.24 -0.43
N LEU A 80 -16.27 -1.62 0.77
CA LEU A 80 -14.85 -1.65 1.14
C LEU A 80 -14.21 -2.93 0.64
N THR A 81 -13.05 -2.81 0.00
CA THR A 81 -12.25 -3.93 -0.53
C THR A 81 -10.76 -3.59 -0.52
N ASN A 82 -9.90 -4.47 -1.05
CA ASN A 82 -8.48 -4.15 -1.21
C ASN A 82 -8.19 -3.37 -2.50
N ALA A 83 -7.16 -2.53 -2.47
CA ALA A 83 -6.64 -1.83 -3.63
C ALA A 83 -6.12 -2.82 -4.70
N HIS A 84 -5.40 -3.88 -4.33
CA HIS A 84 -4.89 -4.87 -5.29
C HIS A 84 -6.00 -5.63 -6.03
N VAL A 85 -7.22 -5.70 -5.48
CA VAL A 85 -8.38 -6.30 -6.17
C VAL A 85 -8.81 -5.44 -7.35
N VAL A 86 -8.69 -4.11 -7.25
CA VAL A 86 -9.17 -3.16 -8.26
C VAL A 86 -8.05 -2.42 -9.00
N ALA A 87 -6.78 -2.58 -8.60
CA ALA A 87 -5.64 -1.93 -9.24
C ALA A 87 -5.54 -2.27 -10.74
N ASN A 88 -5.31 -1.27 -11.57
CA ASN A 88 -5.27 -1.35 -13.03
C ASN A 88 -6.53 -2.01 -13.64
N ALA A 89 -7.68 -1.90 -12.98
CA ALA A 89 -8.91 -2.47 -13.47
C ALA A 89 -9.52 -1.61 -14.59
N SER A 90 -9.71 -2.22 -15.74
CA SER A 90 -10.48 -1.64 -16.84
C SER A 90 -11.99 -1.89 -16.72
N TYR A 91 -12.39 -2.85 -15.87
CA TYR A 91 -13.78 -3.23 -15.68
C TYR A 91 -13.98 -3.90 -14.31
N VAL A 92 -14.98 -3.44 -13.55
CA VAL A 92 -15.31 -3.95 -12.22
C VAL A 92 -16.79 -4.30 -12.15
N GLN A 93 -17.11 -5.46 -11.56
CA GLN A 93 -18.47 -5.90 -11.29
C GLN A 93 -18.60 -6.37 -9.84
N ALA A 94 -19.75 -6.09 -9.24
CA ALA A 94 -20.18 -6.59 -7.93
C ALA A 94 -21.29 -7.62 -8.06
N GLN A 95 -21.28 -8.63 -7.19
CA GLN A 95 -22.32 -9.67 -7.13
C GLN A 95 -22.72 -9.89 -5.66
N LYS A 96 -24.02 -9.82 -5.37
CA LYS A 96 -24.55 -10.10 -4.02
C LYS A 96 -24.50 -11.58 -3.68
N HIS A 97 -24.52 -11.88 -2.39
CA HIS A 97 -24.65 -13.23 -1.90
C HIS A 97 -25.93 -13.89 -2.44
N ASN A 98 -25.83 -15.13 -2.94
CA ASN A 98 -26.94 -15.92 -3.50
C ASN A 98 -27.69 -15.28 -4.68
N ASP A 99 -27.21 -14.19 -5.25
CA ASP A 99 -27.76 -13.57 -6.46
C ASP A 99 -26.86 -13.89 -7.66
N PRO A 100 -27.36 -14.49 -8.76
CA PRO A 100 -26.57 -14.74 -9.95
C PRO A 100 -26.25 -13.48 -10.76
N GLN A 101 -26.95 -12.38 -10.50
CA GLN A 101 -26.79 -11.11 -11.25
C GLN A 101 -25.48 -10.41 -10.87
N ARG A 102 -24.80 -9.90 -11.89
CA ARG A 102 -23.62 -9.02 -11.74
C ARG A 102 -23.99 -7.59 -12.10
N TYR A 103 -23.58 -6.67 -11.27
CA TYR A 103 -23.82 -5.26 -11.42
C TYR A 103 -22.52 -4.54 -11.78
N LEU A 104 -22.60 -3.55 -12.66
CA LEU A 104 -21.44 -2.69 -12.95
C LEU A 104 -21.09 -1.89 -11.70
N ALA A 105 -19.81 -1.92 -11.35
CA ALA A 105 -19.27 -1.17 -10.23
C ALA A 105 -18.17 -0.23 -10.71
N ARG A 106 -17.95 0.84 -9.97
CA ARG A 106 -16.86 1.79 -10.22
C ARG A 106 -16.05 2.01 -8.93
N VAL A 107 -14.78 2.23 -9.09
CA VAL A 107 -13.88 2.62 -8.02
C VAL A 107 -14.12 4.11 -7.72
N THR A 108 -14.36 4.45 -6.46
CA THR A 108 -14.56 5.83 -6.00
C THR A 108 -13.39 6.37 -5.23
N PHE A 109 -12.60 5.48 -4.59
CA PHE A 109 -11.41 5.86 -3.85
C PHE A 109 -10.42 4.68 -3.77
N VAL A 110 -9.12 4.96 -3.81
CA VAL A 110 -8.05 3.96 -3.66
C VAL A 110 -6.92 4.51 -2.82
N SER A 111 -6.55 3.77 -1.77
CA SER A 111 -5.29 3.94 -1.05
C SER A 111 -4.41 2.71 -1.30
N HIS A 112 -3.46 2.84 -2.22
CA HIS A 112 -2.54 1.73 -2.54
C HIS A 112 -1.61 1.42 -1.37
N GLU A 113 -1.20 2.43 -0.60
CA GLU A 113 -0.34 2.27 0.59
C GLU A 113 -1.01 1.36 1.63
N ALA A 114 -2.29 1.60 1.92
CA ALA A 114 -3.07 0.81 2.87
C ALA A 114 -3.63 -0.48 2.27
N ASP A 115 -3.45 -0.71 0.97
CA ASP A 115 -4.11 -1.80 0.23
C ASP A 115 -5.63 -1.82 0.42
N LEU A 116 -6.28 -0.64 0.43
CA LEU A 116 -7.72 -0.47 0.57
C LEU A 116 -8.31 0.31 -0.60
N ALA A 117 -9.54 -0.03 -0.97
CA ALA A 117 -10.31 0.69 -1.97
C ALA A 117 -11.78 0.73 -1.61
N ILE A 118 -12.46 1.76 -2.09
CA ILE A 118 -13.91 1.92 -2.00
C ILE A 118 -14.48 1.84 -3.41
N ILE A 119 -15.47 0.99 -3.60
CA ILE A 119 -16.22 0.89 -4.84
C ILE A 119 -17.70 1.12 -4.57
N THR A 120 -18.44 1.54 -5.59
CA THR A 120 -19.91 1.65 -5.54
C THR A 120 -20.52 1.00 -6.77
N VAL A 121 -21.82 0.73 -6.70
CA VAL A 121 -22.65 0.25 -7.82
C VAL A 121 -23.57 1.38 -8.22
N ASP A 122 -23.66 1.66 -9.54
CA ASP A 122 -24.46 2.79 -10.03
C ASP A 122 -25.96 2.57 -9.89
N ASP A 123 -26.42 1.32 -9.82
CA ASP A 123 -27.81 1.00 -9.53
C ASP A 123 -28.09 1.03 -8.01
N PRO A 124 -28.80 2.06 -7.51
CA PRO A 124 -29.07 2.17 -6.07
C PRO A 124 -29.95 1.04 -5.53
N SER A 125 -30.68 0.31 -6.36
CA SER A 125 -31.46 -0.85 -5.94
C SER A 125 -30.56 -2.01 -5.44
N PHE A 126 -29.29 -2.01 -5.84
CA PHE A 126 -28.29 -2.97 -5.35
C PHE A 126 -28.19 -2.98 -3.83
N PHE A 127 -28.26 -1.81 -3.19
CA PHE A 127 -28.06 -1.67 -1.76
C PHE A 127 -29.35 -1.76 -0.93
N SER A 128 -30.53 -1.82 -1.56
CA SER A 128 -31.84 -1.67 -0.89
C SER A 128 -32.15 -2.75 0.16
N ASP A 129 -31.57 -3.95 0.01
CA ASP A 129 -31.79 -5.13 0.86
C ASP A 129 -30.54 -5.52 1.64
N LEU A 130 -29.50 -4.68 1.64
CA LEU A 130 -28.23 -4.93 2.32
C LEU A 130 -28.13 -4.08 3.60
N GLN A 131 -27.52 -4.66 4.64
CA GLN A 131 -27.27 -3.95 5.89
C GLN A 131 -25.79 -3.57 5.96
N PRO A 132 -25.44 -2.27 6.02
CA PRO A 132 -24.05 -1.85 6.15
C PRO A 132 -23.41 -2.38 7.43
N LEU A 133 -22.19 -2.90 7.31
CA LEU A 133 -21.39 -3.33 8.44
C LEU A 133 -20.60 -2.14 9.01
N SER A 134 -20.59 -2.00 10.31
CA SER A 134 -19.80 -0.97 11.00
C SER A 134 -18.36 -1.43 11.22
N ILE A 135 -17.43 -0.48 11.30
CA ILE A 135 -16.05 -0.75 11.71
C ILE A 135 -16.00 -0.82 13.24
N GLY A 136 -15.46 -1.93 13.75
CA GLY A 136 -15.26 -2.19 15.17
C GLY A 136 -13.91 -1.70 15.69
N LEU A 137 -13.55 -2.21 16.87
CA LEU A 137 -12.24 -1.99 17.49
C LEU A 137 -11.28 -3.14 17.13
N LEU A 138 -9.99 -2.90 17.33
CA LEU A 138 -8.96 -3.94 17.20
C LEU A 138 -9.24 -5.04 18.24
N PRO A 139 -9.37 -6.31 17.84
CA PRO A 139 -9.60 -7.40 18.78
C PRO A 139 -8.37 -7.65 19.66
N GLU A 140 -8.62 -8.23 20.83
CA GLU A 140 -7.57 -8.66 21.75
C GLU A 140 -6.85 -9.92 21.21
N PRO A 141 -5.56 -10.12 21.54
CA PRO A 141 -4.88 -11.37 21.24
C PRO A 141 -5.67 -12.59 21.76
N LEU A 142 -5.67 -13.67 20.96
CA LEU A 142 -6.46 -14.91 21.19
C LEU A 142 -7.97 -14.77 21.02
N GLN A 143 -8.53 -13.60 20.75
CA GLN A 143 -9.95 -13.44 20.45
C GLN A 143 -10.31 -14.16 19.14
N GLU A 144 -11.43 -14.91 19.14
CA GLU A 144 -11.94 -15.59 17.94
C GLU A 144 -12.39 -14.56 16.91
N VAL A 145 -11.98 -14.78 15.66
CA VAL A 145 -12.36 -13.99 14.50
C VAL A 145 -12.96 -14.87 13.41
N SER A 146 -13.89 -14.33 12.65
CA SER A 146 -14.49 -15.00 11.49
C SER A 146 -14.13 -14.23 10.22
N VAL A 147 -13.61 -14.91 9.20
CA VAL A 147 -13.26 -14.36 7.90
C VAL A 147 -14.28 -14.78 6.87
N TYR A 148 -14.85 -13.80 6.18
CA TYR A 148 -15.84 -14.03 5.12
C TYR A 148 -15.25 -13.66 3.77
N GLY A 149 -15.48 -14.47 2.73
CA GLY A 149 -14.98 -14.16 1.39
C GLY A 149 -15.34 -15.20 0.35
N TYR A 150 -14.96 -14.90 -0.91
CA TYR A 150 -15.24 -15.75 -2.07
C TYR A 150 -13.93 -16.28 -2.67
N PRO A 151 -13.39 -17.40 -2.18
CA PRO A 151 -12.14 -17.95 -2.68
C PRO A 151 -12.24 -18.30 -4.17
N ILE A 152 -11.12 -18.20 -4.88
CA ILE A 152 -11.02 -18.52 -6.32
C ILE A 152 -11.47 -19.96 -6.55
N GLY A 153 -12.29 -20.15 -7.59
CA GLY A 153 -12.88 -21.46 -7.94
C GLY A 153 -14.19 -21.74 -7.21
N GLY A 154 -14.53 -21.03 -6.12
CA GLY A 154 -15.81 -21.14 -5.41
C GLY A 154 -16.87 -20.16 -5.96
N LYS A 155 -18.13 -20.61 -5.97
CA LYS A 155 -19.29 -19.76 -6.27
C LYS A 155 -19.99 -19.28 -5.00
N SER A 156 -19.84 -20.00 -3.91
CA SER A 156 -20.47 -19.73 -2.62
C SER A 156 -19.53 -18.96 -1.70
N LEU A 157 -20.12 -18.21 -0.78
CA LEU A 157 -19.41 -17.56 0.32
C LEU A 157 -18.71 -18.62 1.18
N SER A 158 -17.48 -18.38 1.54
CA SER A 158 -16.69 -19.18 2.48
C SER A 158 -16.55 -18.41 3.78
N ILE A 159 -16.71 -19.11 4.89
CA ILE A 159 -16.50 -18.58 6.24
C ILE A 159 -15.44 -19.46 6.88
N THR A 160 -14.34 -18.83 7.31
CA THR A 160 -13.28 -19.50 8.07
C THR A 160 -13.13 -18.83 9.43
N LYS A 161 -12.77 -19.61 10.44
CA LYS A 161 -12.56 -19.12 11.81
C LYS A 161 -11.12 -19.33 12.24
N GLY A 162 -10.66 -18.43 13.07
CA GLY A 162 -9.35 -18.48 13.70
C GLY A 162 -9.30 -17.52 14.88
N ILE A 163 -8.10 -17.19 15.34
CA ILE A 163 -7.87 -16.22 16.41
C ILE A 163 -6.93 -15.11 15.94
N LEU A 164 -6.99 -13.96 16.58
CA LEU A 164 -5.94 -12.96 16.46
C LEU A 164 -4.68 -13.49 17.15
N SER A 165 -3.64 -13.74 16.37
CA SER A 165 -2.37 -14.26 16.87
C SER A 165 -1.45 -13.15 17.38
N ARG A 166 -1.37 -12.02 16.68
CA ARG A 166 -0.60 -10.82 17.04
C ARG A 166 -0.95 -9.64 16.15
N VAL A 167 -0.48 -8.46 16.58
CA VAL A 167 -0.56 -7.21 15.81
C VAL A 167 0.84 -6.63 15.74
N GLU A 168 1.32 -6.30 14.55
CA GLU A 168 2.66 -5.78 14.33
C GLU A 168 2.72 -4.95 13.05
N GLN A 169 3.73 -4.10 12.92
CA GLN A 169 4.03 -3.44 11.64
C GLN A 169 4.52 -4.48 10.63
N GLN A 170 3.94 -4.45 9.43
CA GLN A 170 4.27 -5.37 8.34
C GLN A 170 4.42 -4.64 7.01
N ILE A 171 5.24 -5.20 6.13
CA ILE A 171 5.30 -4.73 4.75
C ILE A 171 4.08 -5.26 3.99
N TYR A 172 3.21 -4.36 3.56
CA TYR A 172 2.05 -4.70 2.74
C TYR A 172 2.51 -5.12 1.35
N ALA A 173 2.15 -6.33 0.93
CA ALA A 173 2.68 -6.93 -0.29
C ALA A 173 2.33 -6.14 -1.56
N HIS A 174 1.21 -5.41 -1.55
CA HIS A 174 0.73 -4.64 -2.70
C HIS A 174 1.68 -3.47 -3.04
N ALA A 175 1.85 -2.54 -2.13
CA ALA A 175 2.62 -1.31 -2.39
C ALA A 175 3.97 -1.25 -1.67
N GLY A 176 4.28 -2.23 -0.82
CA GLY A 176 5.51 -2.24 -0.03
C GLY A 176 5.51 -1.24 1.14
N ALA A 177 4.36 -0.68 1.49
CA ALA A 177 4.22 0.21 2.64
C ALA A 177 4.38 -0.56 3.95
N PHE A 178 5.01 0.04 4.94
CA PHE A 178 5.23 -0.55 6.27
C PHE A 178 4.20 0.03 7.22
N LEU A 179 3.11 -0.71 7.46
CA LEU A 179 1.94 -0.30 8.24
C LEU A 179 1.52 -1.39 9.23
N LEU A 180 0.69 -1.01 10.21
CA LEU A 180 0.14 -1.95 11.19
C LEU A 180 -0.71 -3.03 10.51
N ALA A 181 -0.56 -4.28 10.93
CA ALA A 181 -1.33 -5.43 10.44
C ALA A 181 -1.70 -6.36 11.59
N GLY A 182 -2.89 -6.94 11.52
CA GLY A 182 -3.28 -8.04 12.38
C GLY A 182 -2.97 -9.39 11.70
N GLN A 183 -2.34 -10.31 12.44
CA GLN A 183 -2.08 -11.67 12.00
C GLN A 183 -3.10 -12.65 12.60
N ILE A 184 -3.66 -13.52 11.77
CA ILE A 184 -4.63 -14.54 12.16
C ILE A 184 -4.20 -15.92 11.65
N ASP A 185 -4.66 -16.97 12.31
CA ASP A 185 -4.46 -18.37 11.90
C ASP A 185 -5.65 -18.93 11.11
N ALA A 186 -6.66 -18.11 10.82
CA ALA A 186 -7.75 -18.49 9.91
C ALA A 186 -7.21 -18.75 8.50
N ALA A 187 -7.72 -19.78 7.84
CA ALA A 187 -7.32 -20.13 6.49
C ALA A 187 -7.72 -19.02 5.49
N ILE A 188 -6.72 -18.37 4.90
CA ILE A 188 -6.89 -17.35 3.85
C ILE A 188 -6.44 -17.93 2.51
N ASN A 189 -7.33 -17.88 1.53
CA ASN A 189 -7.08 -18.32 0.16
C ASN A 189 -7.25 -17.16 -0.82
N PRO A 190 -6.58 -17.19 -1.98
CA PRO A 190 -6.81 -16.21 -3.03
C PRO A 190 -8.30 -16.05 -3.34
N GLY A 191 -8.79 -14.80 -3.37
CA GLY A 191 -10.20 -14.45 -3.50
C GLY A 191 -10.88 -14.03 -2.19
N ASN A 192 -10.33 -14.40 -1.02
CA ASN A 192 -10.78 -13.86 0.28
C ASN A 192 -10.31 -12.40 0.47
N SER A 193 -9.30 -11.96 -0.27
CA SER A 193 -8.80 -10.58 -0.27
C SER A 193 -9.93 -9.57 -0.42
N GLY A 194 -9.95 -8.55 0.42
CA GLY A 194 -11.00 -7.54 0.52
C GLY A 194 -12.21 -7.95 1.35
N GLY A 195 -12.31 -9.22 1.73
CA GLY A 195 -13.36 -9.71 2.62
C GLY A 195 -13.14 -9.27 4.07
N PRO A 196 -14.23 -9.14 4.86
CA PRO A 196 -14.14 -8.70 6.24
C PRO A 196 -13.62 -9.78 7.18
N VAL A 197 -12.86 -9.34 8.16
CA VAL A 197 -12.63 -10.04 9.43
C VAL A 197 -13.64 -9.51 10.42
N ILE A 198 -14.44 -10.39 11.00
CA ILE A 198 -15.61 -10.04 11.84
C ILE A 198 -15.41 -10.52 13.26
N VAL A 199 -15.69 -9.61 14.21
CA VAL A 199 -15.91 -9.89 15.64
C VAL A 199 -17.15 -9.12 16.07
N ASP A 200 -18.03 -9.74 16.84
CA ASP A 200 -19.26 -9.12 17.38
C ASP A 200 -20.09 -8.38 16.32
N ASN A 201 -20.18 -8.94 15.10
CA ASN A 201 -20.89 -8.40 13.95
C ASN A 201 -20.31 -7.10 13.37
N GLN A 202 -19.09 -6.74 13.73
CA GLN A 202 -18.39 -5.56 13.22
C GLN A 202 -17.14 -5.96 12.43
N ILE A 203 -16.77 -5.16 11.45
CA ILE A 203 -15.52 -5.30 10.71
C ILE A 203 -14.38 -4.89 11.62
N VAL A 204 -13.52 -5.84 11.98
CA VAL A 204 -12.29 -5.60 12.74
C VAL A 204 -11.06 -5.67 11.84
N GLY A 205 -11.26 -5.88 10.56
CA GLY A 205 -10.20 -5.87 9.57
C GLY A 205 -10.67 -6.22 8.17
N VAL A 206 -9.79 -5.97 7.20
CA VAL A 206 -9.95 -6.38 5.80
C VAL A 206 -8.81 -7.32 5.45
N VAL A 207 -9.14 -8.54 5.03
CA VAL A 207 -8.15 -9.55 4.62
C VAL A 207 -7.31 -9.03 3.45
N MET A 208 -5.98 -9.03 3.59
CA MET A 208 -5.10 -8.52 2.53
C MET A 208 -4.17 -9.55 1.92
N GLN A 209 -3.49 -10.35 2.72
CA GLN A 209 -2.46 -11.26 2.23
C GLN A 209 -2.32 -12.50 3.11
N ALA A 210 -1.79 -13.59 2.50
CA ALA A 210 -1.34 -14.77 3.22
C ALA A 210 0.18 -14.90 3.07
N SER A 211 0.86 -15.39 4.11
CA SER A 211 2.27 -15.73 4.00
C SER A 211 2.44 -16.99 3.14
N SER A 212 3.11 -16.85 1.99
CA SER A 212 3.33 -17.95 1.03
C SER A 212 4.79 -18.46 1.03
N GLY A 213 5.60 -18.08 1.97
CA GLY A 213 7.03 -18.40 2.03
C GLY A 213 7.33 -19.72 2.71
N GLY A 214 6.96 -20.87 2.17
CA GLY A 214 7.49 -22.25 2.39
C GLY A 214 7.89 -22.76 3.80
N ARG A 215 7.82 -21.91 4.84
CA ARG A 215 8.14 -22.22 6.24
C ARG A 215 7.03 -21.86 7.24
N ALA A 216 5.98 -21.17 6.80
CA ALA A 216 4.86 -20.80 7.64
C ALA A 216 3.56 -21.16 6.91
N GLU A 217 2.81 -22.12 7.41
CA GLU A 217 1.49 -22.51 6.93
C GLU A 217 0.42 -21.78 7.74
N ASN A 218 -0.68 -21.39 7.09
CA ASN A 218 -1.86 -20.78 7.71
C ASN A 218 -1.61 -19.43 8.44
N LEU A 219 -0.76 -18.57 7.90
CA LEU A 219 -0.63 -17.20 8.37
C LEU A 219 -1.36 -16.24 7.43
N GLY A 220 -2.41 -15.63 7.92
CA GLY A 220 -3.15 -14.59 7.23
C GLY A 220 -2.93 -13.23 7.88
N TYR A 221 -2.95 -12.17 7.07
CA TYR A 221 -2.86 -10.80 7.55
C TYR A 221 -4.08 -10.00 7.10
N PHE A 222 -4.48 -9.06 7.93
CA PHE A 222 -5.56 -8.13 7.64
C PHE A 222 -5.17 -6.70 7.98
N VAL A 223 -5.77 -5.75 7.27
CA VAL A 223 -5.68 -4.31 7.53
C VAL A 223 -6.54 -4.00 8.76
N PRO A 224 -5.98 -3.46 9.88
CA PRO A 224 -6.70 -3.27 11.13
C PRO A 224 -7.60 -2.01 11.10
N PRO A 225 -8.51 -1.87 12.11
CA PRO A 225 -9.48 -0.77 12.15
C PRO A 225 -8.88 0.63 12.12
N SER A 226 -7.72 0.85 12.77
CA SER A 226 -7.04 2.16 12.77
C SER A 226 -6.67 2.60 11.35
N ILE A 227 -6.12 1.70 10.55
CA ILE A 227 -5.76 1.97 9.15
C ILE A 227 -7.02 2.13 8.28
N ILE A 228 -8.06 1.30 8.50
CA ILE A 228 -9.34 1.43 7.79
C ILE A 228 -9.96 2.81 8.05
N GLN A 229 -10.03 3.24 9.32
CA GLN A 229 -10.61 4.53 9.70
C GLN A 229 -9.82 5.70 9.13
N HIS A 230 -8.47 5.61 9.09
CA HIS A 230 -7.61 6.60 8.46
C HIS A 230 -8.00 6.77 6.98
N VAL A 231 -8.06 5.66 6.21
CA VAL A 231 -8.43 5.67 4.79
C VAL A 231 -9.86 6.15 4.56
N LEU A 232 -10.81 5.79 5.42
CA LEU A 232 -12.19 6.27 5.32
C LEU A 232 -12.29 7.78 5.56
N LYS A 233 -11.47 8.34 6.44
CA LYS A 233 -11.41 9.80 6.65
C LYS A 233 -10.82 10.50 5.43
N ASP A 234 -9.72 10.01 4.86
CA ASP A 234 -9.13 10.52 3.61
C ASP A 234 -10.14 10.48 2.45
N SER A 235 -10.97 9.42 2.38
CA SER A 235 -11.93 9.26 1.28
C SER A 235 -13.04 10.30 1.25
N THR A 236 -13.21 11.09 2.31
CA THR A 236 -14.35 12.05 2.44
C THR A 236 -14.29 13.21 1.45
N ASP A 237 -13.10 13.65 1.05
CA ASP A 237 -12.91 14.71 0.04
C ASP A 237 -12.50 14.14 -1.34
N GLY A 238 -12.26 12.83 -1.41
CA GLY A 238 -11.85 12.12 -2.63
C GLY A 238 -10.36 12.20 -2.94
N VAL A 239 -9.55 12.78 -2.06
CA VAL A 239 -8.09 12.87 -2.19
C VAL A 239 -7.43 11.84 -1.28
N ASN A 240 -6.51 11.04 -1.81
CA ASN A 240 -5.70 10.14 -1.00
C ASN A 240 -4.46 10.86 -0.49
N ASP A 241 -4.55 11.47 0.69
CA ASP A 241 -3.42 12.13 1.34
C ASP A 241 -2.37 11.11 1.80
N GLY A 242 -2.81 9.90 2.19
CA GLY A 242 -1.95 8.80 2.62
C GLY A 242 -1.39 8.99 4.02
N PHE A 243 -0.26 8.32 4.30
CA PHE A 243 0.35 8.29 5.63
C PHE A 243 1.55 9.23 5.73
N PRO A 244 1.72 9.93 6.87
CA PRO A 244 2.85 10.85 7.05
C PRO A 244 4.17 10.10 7.27
N ASP A 245 5.26 10.82 6.94
CA ASP A 245 6.64 10.42 7.29
C ASP A 245 7.40 11.68 7.72
N LEU A 246 8.06 11.63 8.85
CA LEU A 246 8.80 12.79 9.38
C LEU A 246 10.12 13.05 8.64
N GLY A 247 10.57 12.11 7.81
CA GLY A 247 11.73 12.29 6.95
C GLY A 247 13.07 12.06 7.63
N PHE A 248 13.12 11.12 8.56
CA PHE A 248 14.35 10.56 9.08
C PHE A 248 14.34 9.05 9.06
N ARG A 249 15.51 8.43 9.18
CA ARG A 249 15.66 6.99 9.38
C ARG A 249 16.44 6.75 10.65
N THR A 250 16.07 5.69 11.35
CA THR A 250 16.60 5.38 12.67
C THR A 250 17.20 3.99 12.75
N GLN A 251 17.96 3.79 13.80
CA GLN A 251 18.56 2.51 14.20
C GLN A 251 18.22 2.26 15.67
N ALA A 252 17.93 1.01 16.01
CA ALA A 252 17.76 0.56 17.39
C ALA A 252 19.03 0.87 18.23
N LEU A 253 18.83 1.16 19.51
CA LEU A 253 19.90 1.58 20.42
C LEU A 253 20.01 0.63 21.62
N ASP A 254 20.07 -0.70 21.35
CA ASP A 254 20.10 -1.77 22.36
C ASP A 254 21.44 -1.83 23.14
N SER A 255 22.53 -1.35 22.52
CA SER A 255 23.85 -1.45 23.10
C SER A 255 24.07 -0.44 24.24
N PRO A 256 24.40 -0.88 25.48
CA PRO A 256 24.74 0.03 26.57
C PRO A 256 25.90 0.99 26.24
N ALA A 257 26.89 0.51 25.47
CA ALA A 257 28.01 1.34 25.02
C ALA A 257 27.56 2.43 24.05
N ALA A 258 26.62 2.11 23.14
CA ALA A 258 26.04 3.09 22.23
C ALA A 258 25.18 4.12 22.99
N LYS A 259 24.34 3.71 23.93
CA LYS A 259 23.57 4.63 24.79
C LYS A 259 24.48 5.64 25.48
N THR A 260 25.58 5.16 26.05
CA THR A 260 26.58 6.04 26.70
C THR A 260 27.26 6.97 25.69
N ALA A 261 27.63 6.46 24.52
CA ALA A 261 28.31 7.25 23.48
C ALA A 261 27.44 8.40 22.94
N TYR A 262 26.11 8.19 22.86
CA TYR A 262 25.14 9.20 22.43
C TYR A 262 24.50 9.98 23.62
N GLY A 263 25.09 9.87 24.81
CA GLY A 263 24.76 10.72 25.96
C GLY A 263 23.44 10.40 26.64
N LEU A 264 22.86 9.22 26.44
CA LEU A 264 21.64 8.81 27.16
C LEU A 264 21.93 8.58 28.64
N LYS A 265 21.03 9.07 29.51
CA LYS A 265 21.07 8.84 30.95
C LYS A 265 20.59 7.40 31.26
N GLU A 266 20.92 6.94 32.46
CA GLU A 266 20.45 5.66 32.97
C GLU A 266 18.90 5.62 32.94
N GLY A 267 18.33 4.56 32.35
CA GLY A 267 16.87 4.39 32.18
C GLY A 267 16.26 5.10 30.98
N GLN A 268 17.02 5.92 30.24
CA GLN A 268 16.54 6.48 28.98
C GLN A 268 16.69 5.49 27.86
N ASN A 269 15.67 5.43 26.99
CA ASN A 269 15.63 4.63 25.78
C ASN A 269 15.22 5.51 24.59
N GLY A 270 15.36 4.95 23.39
CA GLY A 270 15.00 5.62 22.15
C GLY A 270 15.73 5.02 20.95
N VAL A 271 15.58 5.65 19.81
CA VAL A 271 16.19 5.23 18.54
C VAL A 271 17.12 6.32 17.98
N LEU A 272 18.26 5.90 17.44
CA LEU A 272 19.28 6.78 16.89
C LEU A 272 18.90 7.23 15.48
N VAL A 273 18.89 8.53 15.23
CA VAL A 273 18.75 9.10 13.87
C VAL A 273 20.04 8.85 13.09
N ILE A 274 19.94 8.08 12.02
CA ILE A 274 21.06 7.73 11.13
C ILE A 274 21.02 8.48 9.80
N LYS A 275 19.88 9.09 9.46
CA LYS A 275 19.69 9.86 8.24
C LYS A 275 18.54 10.85 8.41
N VAL A 276 18.73 12.07 7.92
CA VAL A 276 17.69 13.10 7.76
C VAL A 276 17.60 13.48 6.28
N PHE A 277 16.39 13.55 5.75
CA PHE A 277 16.14 13.91 4.34
C PHE A 277 15.90 15.41 4.20
N GLU A 278 16.54 16.03 3.20
CA GLU A 278 16.59 17.49 3.06
C GLU A 278 15.23 18.15 2.78
N ASN A 279 14.30 17.45 2.12
CA ASN A 279 12.97 17.99 1.81
C ASN A 279 11.91 17.28 2.67
N SER A 280 12.04 17.35 3.98
CA SER A 280 11.16 16.67 4.92
C SER A 280 10.87 17.57 6.14
N PRO A 281 9.84 17.24 6.95
CA PRO A 281 9.58 17.92 8.21
C PRO A 281 10.79 17.94 9.17
N ALA A 282 11.62 16.90 9.12
CA ALA A 282 12.84 16.79 9.95
C ALA A 282 13.98 17.71 9.50
N ALA A 283 13.95 18.20 8.26
CA ALA A 283 15.05 18.97 7.67
C ALA A 283 15.35 20.25 8.45
N GLY A 284 16.63 20.47 8.79
CA GLY A 284 17.07 21.63 9.55
C GLY A 284 16.70 21.61 11.04
N ILE A 285 15.95 20.61 11.50
CA ILE A 285 15.53 20.40 12.89
C ILE A 285 16.35 19.29 13.52
N PHE A 286 16.25 18.07 12.95
CA PHE A 286 17.05 16.93 13.38
C PHE A 286 18.37 16.86 12.63
N GLN A 287 19.31 16.14 13.22
CA GLN A 287 20.58 15.77 12.60
C GLN A 287 20.95 14.33 12.93
N GLU A 288 21.88 13.78 12.17
CA GLU A 288 22.43 12.46 12.43
C GLU A 288 23.04 12.44 13.83
N ASN A 289 22.81 11.37 14.57
CA ASN A 289 23.17 11.11 15.97
C ASN A 289 22.23 11.76 17.02
N ASP A 290 21.16 12.44 16.66
CA ASP A 290 20.06 12.69 17.60
C ASP A 290 19.42 11.36 18.02
N VAL A 291 18.91 11.29 19.24
CA VAL A 291 18.16 10.13 19.72
C VAL A 291 16.70 10.51 19.92
N ILE A 292 15.79 9.93 19.18
CA ILE A 292 14.35 10.14 19.36
C ILE A 292 13.90 9.33 20.57
N LEU A 293 13.34 9.98 21.57
CA LEU A 293 12.97 9.41 22.85
C LEU A 293 11.47 9.09 22.92
N ASN A 294 10.65 9.94 22.29
CA ASN A 294 9.19 9.88 22.43
C ASN A 294 8.54 10.56 21.23
N ILE A 295 7.38 10.05 20.82
CA ILE A 295 6.49 10.68 19.85
C ILE A 295 5.10 10.76 20.48
N ASP A 296 4.56 11.98 20.62
CA ASP A 296 3.34 12.29 21.37
C ASP A 296 3.34 11.67 22.77
N ASP A 297 2.37 10.78 23.05
CA ASP A 297 2.25 10.09 24.33
C ASP A 297 3.07 8.79 24.41
N PHE A 298 3.82 8.43 23.37
CA PHE A 298 4.50 7.13 23.26
C PHE A 298 6.01 7.26 23.52
N ASP A 299 6.48 6.70 24.63
CA ASP A 299 7.91 6.51 24.87
C ASP A 299 8.45 5.37 23.99
N ILE A 300 9.58 5.60 23.34
CA ILE A 300 10.22 4.64 22.41
C ILE A 300 11.21 3.79 23.21
N ALA A 301 11.05 2.47 23.12
CA ALA A 301 11.99 1.52 23.69
C ALA A 301 13.30 1.45 22.88
N GLU A 302 14.31 0.77 23.42
CA GLU A 302 15.65 0.63 22.82
C GLU A 302 15.67 -0.10 21.47
N ASP A 303 14.68 -1.00 21.26
CA ASP A 303 14.47 -1.75 20.02
C ASP A 303 13.60 -1.01 18.99
N GLY A 304 13.12 0.21 19.32
CA GLY A 304 12.25 1.01 18.48
C GLY A 304 10.76 0.69 18.65
N THR A 305 10.38 -0.11 19.63
CA THR A 305 8.97 -0.38 19.91
C THR A 305 8.34 0.68 20.82
N ILE A 306 7.02 0.83 20.67
CA ILE A 306 6.14 1.60 21.56
C ILE A 306 5.09 0.67 22.14
N ARG A 307 4.53 1.04 23.28
CA ARG A 307 3.43 0.32 23.94
C ARG A 307 2.09 0.92 23.51
N LEU A 308 1.39 0.22 22.64
CA LEU A 308 0.07 0.65 22.14
C LEU A 308 -1.06 0.32 23.13
N SER A 309 -0.95 -0.82 23.83
CA SER A 309 -1.81 -1.21 24.96
C SER A 309 -1.01 -2.05 25.98
N GLU A 310 -1.65 -2.54 27.05
CA GLU A 310 -0.96 -3.31 28.10
C GLU A 310 -0.20 -4.52 27.51
N ASP A 311 -0.81 -5.21 26.53
CA ASP A 311 -0.30 -6.45 25.94
C ASP A 311 0.21 -6.27 24.49
N LEU A 312 0.24 -5.04 23.97
CA LEU A 312 0.56 -4.80 22.57
C LEU A 312 1.74 -3.83 22.41
N LEU A 313 2.86 -4.36 21.86
CA LEU A 313 4.00 -3.59 21.40
C LEU A 313 4.01 -3.54 19.87
N THR A 314 4.37 -2.39 19.31
CA THR A 314 4.53 -2.21 17.86
C THR A 314 5.68 -1.24 17.56
N ASP A 315 6.12 -1.15 16.30
CA ASP A 315 7.13 -0.17 15.89
C ASP A 315 6.63 1.27 16.10
N TYR A 316 7.52 2.16 16.54
CA TYR A 316 7.20 3.56 16.84
C TYR A 316 6.62 4.30 15.63
N LYS A 317 6.89 3.85 14.41
CA LYS A 317 6.33 4.45 13.20
C LYS A 317 4.79 4.50 13.25
N HIS A 318 4.15 3.54 13.93
CA HIS A 318 2.70 3.55 14.06
C HIS A 318 2.16 4.80 14.77
N SER A 319 2.90 5.39 15.72
CA SER A 319 2.48 6.65 16.34
C SER A 319 2.43 7.80 15.33
N ILE A 320 3.31 7.77 14.31
CA ILE A 320 3.28 8.73 13.19
C ILE A 320 2.10 8.40 12.26
N ASP A 321 1.89 7.12 11.92
CA ASP A 321 0.82 6.65 11.00
C ASP A 321 -0.60 6.92 11.53
N MET A 322 -0.77 7.19 12.83
CA MET A 322 -2.07 7.56 13.42
C MET A 322 -2.49 8.99 13.06
N HIS A 323 -1.58 9.84 12.62
CA HIS A 323 -1.86 11.22 12.23
C HIS A 323 -2.27 11.33 10.77
N HIS A 324 -3.12 12.33 10.48
CA HIS A 324 -3.40 12.75 9.12
C HIS A 324 -2.43 13.84 8.66
N ILE A 325 -2.27 13.96 7.34
CA ILE A 325 -1.45 15.02 6.76
C ILE A 325 -1.95 16.39 7.23
N GLY A 326 -1.00 17.25 7.64
CA GLY A 326 -1.27 18.57 8.19
C GLY A 326 -1.48 18.62 9.72
N GLU A 327 -1.60 17.48 10.41
CA GLU A 327 -1.66 17.45 11.88
C GLU A 327 -0.27 17.68 12.49
N GLU A 328 -0.21 18.15 13.74
CA GLU A 328 1.04 18.33 14.47
C GLU A 328 1.42 17.07 15.23
N ILE A 329 2.71 16.72 15.18
CA ILE A 329 3.33 15.58 15.87
C ILE A 329 4.39 16.12 16.81
N LEU A 330 4.24 15.88 18.12
CA LEU A 330 5.22 16.27 19.12
C LEU A 330 6.33 15.23 19.24
N VAL A 331 7.58 15.63 19.05
CA VAL A 331 8.74 14.75 19.15
C VAL A 331 9.67 15.23 20.25
N ARG A 332 9.98 14.37 21.22
CA ARG A 332 11.06 14.58 22.21
C ARG A 332 12.31 13.82 21.77
N TYR A 333 13.44 14.49 21.82
CA TYR A 333 14.71 13.91 21.40
C TYR A 333 15.86 14.38 22.29
N SER A 334 16.95 13.61 22.30
CA SER A 334 18.20 13.99 22.96
C SER A 334 19.25 14.32 21.89
N ARG A 335 19.94 15.44 22.10
CA ARG A 335 21.12 15.86 21.33
C ARG A 335 22.27 16.11 22.29
N ASP A 336 23.36 15.38 22.15
CA ASP A 336 24.54 15.47 23.03
C ASP A 336 24.18 15.37 24.53
N GLY A 337 23.20 14.51 24.86
CA GLY A 337 22.70 14.32 26.24
C GLY A 337 21.75 15.38 26.75
N VAL A 338 21.38 16.35 25.94
CA VAL A 338 20.40 17.40 26.26
C VAL A 338 19.06 17.08 25.62
N GLU A 339 18.02 16.97 26.44
CA GLU A 339 16.64 16.75 25.96
C GLU A 339 16.05 18.01 25.35
N ASN A 340 15.39 17.84 24.22
CA ASN A 340 14.68 18.86 23.48
C ASN A 340 13.31 18.35 23.07
N SER A 341 12.40 19.25 22.72
CA SER A 341 11.11 18.91 22.11
C SER A 341 10.78 19.85 20.96
N VAL A 342 10.09 19.33 19.96
CA VAL A 342 9.67 20.07 18.78
C VAL A 342 8.34 19.53 18.29
N SER A 343 7.46 20.42 17.81
CA SER A 343 6.25 20.04 17.07
C SER A 343 6.56 20.11 15.57
N LEU A 344 6.29 19.02 14.85
CA LEU A 344 6.46 18.90 13.41
C LEU A 344 5.11 18.74 12.74
N GLN A 345 4.96 19.31 11.56
CA GLN A 345 3.79 19.08 10.74
C GLN A 345 3.89 17.72 10.05
N ALA A 346 2.82 16.93 10.13
CA ALA A 346 2.71 15.68 9.42
C ALA A 346 2.64 15.94 7.91
N GLU A 347 3.62 15.46 7.16
CA GLU A 347 3.69 15.60 5.71
C GLU A 347 3.82 14.23 5.05
N LYS A 348 3.28 14.11 3.83
CA LYS A 348 3.46 12.91 3.03
C LYS A 348 4.92 12.74 2.62
N ALA A 349 5.46 11.55 2.77
CA ALA A 349 6.78 11.22 2.26
C ALA A 349 6.86 11.44 0.75
N GLN A 350 7.83 12.22 0.29
CA GLN A 350 8.10 12.36 -1.14
C GLN A 350 8.72 11.04 -1.66
N ASP A 351 7.91 10.17 -2.28
CA ASP A 351 8.34 8.88 -2.85
C ASP A 351 9.19 8.02 -1.87
N ASN A 352 8.88 8.05 -0.57
CA ASN A 352 9.66 7.42 0.51
C ASN A 352 11.14 7.82 0.51
N TYR A 353 11.49 8.99 -0.02
CA TYR A 353 12.85 9.50 -0.19
C TYR A 353 13.79 8.59 -0.99
N SER A 354 13.27 7.58 -1.65
CA SER A 354 14.06 6.66 -2.49
C SER A 354 14.32 7.26 -3.86
N LEU A 355 15.53 7.03 -4.40
CA LEU A 355 15.88 7.44 -5.76
C LEU A 355 15.08 6.66 -6.82
N VAL A 356 14.76 5.40 -6.56
CA VAL A 356 13.89 4.56 -7.38
C VAL A 356 12.51 4.52 -6.75
N LYS A 357 11.53 5.09 -7.45
CA LYS A 357 10.13 5.12 -6.98
C LYS A 357 9.57 3.71 -6.79
N GLY A 358 8.68 3.56 -5.81
CA GLY A 358 7.91 2.35 -5.56
C GLY A 358 7.05 1.93 -6.76
N GLU A 359 6.27 0.87 -6.59
CA GLU A 359 5.29 0.48 -7.60
C GLU A 359 4.19 1.52 -7.74
N GLN A 360 3.89 1.85 -8.99
CA GLN A 360 2.83 2.75 -9.38
C GLN A 360 1.67 1.95 -9.96
N PHE A 361 0.45 2.31 -9.58
CA PHE A 361 -0.78 1.67 -10.02
C PHE A 361 -1.68 2.72 -10.66
N ASP A 362 -2.55 2.27 -11.56
CA ASP A 362 -3.55 3.11 -12.23
C ASP A 362 -2.98 4.32 -12.98
N LYS A 363 -1.68 4.24 -13.34
CA LYS A 363 -0.95 5.30 -14.06
C LYS A 363 -0.33 4.77 -15.34
N THR A 364 -0.34 5.61 -16.38
CA THR A 364 0.40 5.37 -17.60
C THR A 364 1.90 5.58 -17.35
N PRO A 365 2.80 4.67 -17.78
CA PRO A 365 4.23 4.88 -17.63
C PRO A 365 4.71 6.09 -18.43
N GLN A 366 5.58 6.89 -17.83
CA GLN A 366 6.27 7.96 -18.53
C GLN A 366 7.31 7.38 -19.48
N TYR A 367 7.43 7.95 -20.67
CA TYR A 367 8.48 7.63 -21.63
C TYR A 367 8.73 8.79 -22.59
N TYR A 368 9.93 8.79 -23.18
CA TYR A 368 10.34 9.72 -24.22
C TYR A 368 11.22 8.98 -25.25
N ILE A 369 10.94 9.16 -26.53
CA ILE A 369 11.71 8.57 -27.64
C ILE A 369 12.46 9.68 -28.35
N TYR A 370 13.79 9.61 -28.36
CA TYR A 370 14.65 10.58 -29.03
C TYR A 370 15.66 9.86 -29.90
N GLY A 371 15.69 10.19 -31.21
CA GLY A 371 16.56 9.53 -32.19
C GLY A 371 16.40 7.99 -32.20
N GLY A 372 15.21 7.49 -31.85
CA GLY A 372 14.92 6.07 -31.75
C GLY A 372 15.35 5.41 -30.43
N VAL A 373 15.92 6.15 -29.48
CA VAL A 373 16.22 5.64 -28.13
C VAL A 373 15.01 5.85 -27.23
N LEU A 374 14.53 4.78 -26.60
CA LEU A 374 13.45 4.82 -25.63
C LEU A 374 14.00 5.11 -24.24
N PHE A 375 13.67 6.26 -23.70
CA PHE A 375 14.00 6.66 -22.33
C PHE A 375 12.80 6.55 -21.41
N VAL A 376 13.03 6.09 -20.18
CA VAL A 376 12.01 5.93 -19.13
C VAL A 376 12.60 6.28 -17.77
N PRO A 377 11.81 6.76 -16.80
CA PRO A 377 12.24 6.83 -15.41
C PRO A 377 12.26 5.42 -14.81
N LEU A 378 13.29 5.14 -14.00
CA LEU A 378 13.41 3.87 -13.29
C LEU A 378 12.46 3.83 -12.09
N ASN A 379 11.62 2.82 -12.04
CA ASN A 379 10.74 2.52 -10.90
C ASN A 379 10.66 1.01 -10.65
N MET A 380 10.00 0.61 -9.57
CA MET A 380 9.87 -0.79 -9.22
C MET A 380 9.02 -1.59 -10.20
N ASN A 381 8.05 -0.96 -10.89
CA ASN A 381 7.29 -1.65 -11.94
C ASN A 381 8.21 -2.11 -13.08
N LEU A 382 9.14 -1.25 -13.52
CA LEU A 382 10.12 -1.63 -14.55
C LEU A 382 11.02 -2.77 -14.03
N ILE A 383 11.59 -2.64 -12.83
CA ILE A 383 12.47 -3.67 -12.24
C ILE A 383 11.74 -5.02 -12.10
N LYS A 384 10.50 -5.04 -11.68
CA LYS A 384 9.70 -6.27 -11.54
C LYS A 384 9.32 -6.93 -12.87
N ARG A 385 9.48 -6.24 -14.00
CA ARG A 385 9.28 -6.84 -15.33
C ARG A 385 10.27 -7.97 -15.67
N TRP A 386 11.39 -8.09 -14.94
CA TRP A 386 12.29 -9.25 -15.05
C TRP A 386 11.76 -10.53 -14.37
N GLY A 387 10.49 -10.53 -13.89
CA GLY A 387 9.80 -11.71 -13.37
C GLY A 387 9.89 -11.84 -11.84
N ASN A 388 9.42 -12.99 -11.32
CA ASN A 388 9.34 -13.21 -9.87
C ASN A 388 10.72 -13.14 -9.18
N ASP A 389 11.78 -13.55 -9.87
CA ASP A 389 13.16 -13.49 -9.38
C ASP A 389 13.89 -12.20 -9.81
N TRP A 390 13.15 -11.09 -10.00
CA TRP A 390 13.70 -9.82 -10.47
C TRP A 390 14.94 -9.37 -9.69
N SER A 391 15.02 -9.64 -8.40
CA SER A 391 16.17 -9.28 -7.56
C SER A 391 17.48 -9.95 -7.97
N ARG A 392 17.43 -11.00 -8.80
CA ARG A 392 18.57 -11.71 -9.36
C ARG A 392 18.68 -11.57 -10.86
N SER A 393 17.57 -11.36 -11.56
CA SER A 393 17.50 -11.37 -13.04
C SER A 393 17.51 -9.98 -13.66
N ALA A 394 17.13 -8.92 -12.94
CA ALA A 394 17.26 -7.55 -13.44
C ALA A 394 18.73 -7.12 -13.52
N PRO A 395 19.07 -6.20 -14.44
CA PRO A 395 20.43 -5.67 -14.59
C PRO A 395 20.99 -5.12 -13.28
N VAL A 396 22.23 -5.48 -12.96
CA VAL A 396 22.89 -5.07 -11.70
C VAL A 396 22.94 -3.55 -11.55
N SER A 397 23.16 -2.82 -12.67
CA SER A 397 23.16 -1.35 -12.68
C SER A 397 21.85 -0.74 -12.20
N LEU A 398 20.71 -1.34 -12.54
CA LEU A 398 19.39 -0.89 -12.10
C LEU A 398 19.11 -1.29 -10.64
N LEU A 399 19.53 -2.51 -10.24
CA LEU A 399 19.39 -2.97 -8.86
C LEU A 399 20.20 -2.16 -7.86
N GLN A 400 21.37 -1.66 -8.25
CA GLN A 400 22.19 -0.80 -7.40
C GLN A 400 21.49 0.53 -7.08
N MET A 401 20.81 1.13 -8.07
CA MET A 401 20.09 2.39 -7.89
C MET A 401 18.94 2.29 -6.87
N ARG A 402 18.36 1.11 -6.69
CA ARG A 402 17.26 0.87 -5.74
C ARG A 402 17.61 1.19 -4.29
N ASN A 403 18.87 1.05 -3.91
CA ASN A 403 19.32 1.26 -2.54
C ASN A 403 19.84 2.67 -2.29
N GLU A 404 19.75 3.54 -3.29
CA GLU A 404 20.17 4.93 -3.17
C GLU A 404 18.99 5.83 -2.77
N TRP A 405 19.31 6.89 -2.04
CA TRP A 405 18.36 7.91 -1.65
C TRP A 405 18.30 9.03 -2.70
N SER A 406 17.13 9.64 -2.83
CA SER A 406 17.01 10.87 -3.62
C SER A 406 17.76 12.03 -2.93
N THR A 407 18.30 12.92 -3.74
CA THR A 407 18.96 14.16 -3.28
C THR A 407 18.35 15.34 -4.03
N PRO A 408 18.58 16.59 -3.59
CA PRO A 408 18.12 17.78 -4.33
C PRO A 408 18.61 17.81 -5.78
N ASP A 409 19.80 17.25 -6.04
CA ASP A 409 20.43 17.24 -7.35
C ASP A 409 20.08 15.98 -8.18
N ARG A 410 19.54 14.93 -7.54
CA ARG A 410 19.15 13.68 -8.20
C ARG A 410 17.91 13.08 -7.57
N LYS A 411 16.75 13.28 -8.20
CA LYS A 411 15.44 12.82 -7.71
C LYS A 411 14.94 11.56 -8.42
N GLU A 412 15.45 11.28 -9.61
CA GLU A 412 15.06 10.13 -10.44
C GLU A 412 16.25 9.59 -11.22
N VAL A 413 16.11 8.36 -11.69
CA VAL A 413 17.08 7.70 -12.59
C VAL A 413 16.47 7.58 -13.98
N VAL A 414 17.14 8.11 -14.98
CA VAL A 414 16.76 7.95 -16.38
C VAL A 414 17.45 6.73 -16.99
N VAL A 415 16.68 5.88 -17.65
CA VAL A 415 17.18 4.67 -18.31
C VAL A 415 16.90 4.73 -19.79
N ALA A 416 17.94 4.63 -20.62
CA ALA A 416 17.82 4.25 -22.02
C ALA A 416 17.50 2.75 -22.08
N LEU A 417 16.19 2.46 -22.19
CA LEU A 417 15.66 1.11 -22.02
C LEU A 417 16.00 0.20 -23.20
N GLN A 418 15.85 0.74 -24.41
CA GLN A 418 16.17 0.07 -25.67
C GLN A 418 16.37 1.07 -26.80
N VAL A 419 17.05 0.64 -27.87
CA VAL A 419 17.22 1.41 -29.09
C VAL A 419 16.37 0.78 -30.19
N LEU A 420 15.48 1.59 -30.78
CA LEU A 420 14.71 1.26 -31.97
C LEU A 420 15.62 1.51 -33.19
N ALA A 421 16.09 0.44 -33.80
CA ALA A 421 17.12 0.53 -34.86
C ALA A 421 16.68 1.42 -36.02
N ALA A 422 17.50 2.43 -36.32
CA ALA A 422 17.34 3.38 -37.41
C ALA A 422 18.71 3.93 -37.80
N ASP A 423 18.82 4.58 -38.96
CA ASP A 423 20.10 5.12 -39.45
C ASP A 423 20.69 6.18 -38.50
N VAL A 424 19.84 6.93 -37.79
CA VAL A 424 20.26 8.00 -36.86
C VAL A 424 21.01 7.47 -35.64
N ASN A 425 20.75 6.23 -35.25
CA ASN A 425 21.34 5.59 -34.06
C ASN A 425 22.23 4.38 -34.42
N LEU A 426 22.80 4.38 -35.64
CA LEU A 426 23.69 3.34 -36.07
C LEU A 426 24.91 3.21 -35.13
N GLY A 427 25.19 1.97 -34.72
CA GLY A 427 26.24 1.63 -33.76
C GLY A 427 25.75 1.45 -32.32
N TYR A 428 24.49 1.82 -32.02
CA TYR A 428 23.90 1.70 -30.67
C TYR A 428 22.76 0.68 -30.59
N HIS A 429 22.46 -0.08 -31.64
CA HIS A 429 21.28 -0.96 -31.73
C HIS A 429 21.21 -2.02 -30.62
N ASP A 430 22.36 -2.45 -30.07
CA ASP A 430 22.44 -3.45 -28.98
C ASP A 430 22.41 -2.85 -27.58
N TRP A 431 22.40 -1.51 -27.47
CA TRP A 431 22.37 -0.83 -26.18
C TRP A 431 20.99 -0.95 -25.56
N ARG A 432 20.97 -1.36 -24.29
CA ARG A 432 19.72 -1.54 -23.52
C ARG A 432 19.97 -1.43 -22.02
N ASN A 433 18.94 -1.05 -21.28
CA ASN A 433 18.96 -0.96 -19.82
C ASN A 433 20.13 -0.11 -19.29
N TRP A 434 20.43 0.96 -19.99
CA TRP A 434 21.59 1.80 -19.75
C TRP A 434 21.18 3.05 -18.97
N VAL A 435 21.76 3.22 -17.77
CA VAL A 435 21.51 4.40 -16.92
C VAL A 435 22.18 5.61 -17.56
N VAL A 436 21.43 6.69 -17.73
CA VAL A 436 21.94 7.98 -18.23
C VAL A 436 22.11 8.92 -17.04
N ASP A 437 23.32 9.45 -16.85
CA ASP A 437 23.65 10.33 -15.73
C ASP A 437 23.77 11.79 -16.15
N SER A 438 24.12 12.09 -17.43
CA SER A 438 24.19 13.45 -17.96
C SER A 438 23.81 13.55 -19.43
N VAL A 439 23.40 14.75 -19.84
CA VAL A 439 23.18 15.18 -21.22
C VAL A 439 24.06 16.37 -21.52
N ASN A 440 24.91 16.31 -22.56
CA ASN A 440 25.88 17.36 -22.93
C ASN A 440 26.71 17.85 -21.73
N GLY A 441 27.11 16.90 -20.85
CA GLY A 441 27.88 17.17 -19.63
C GLY A 441 27.06 17.74 -18.44
N SER A 442 25.78 18.03 -18.63
CA SER A 442 24.89 18.52 -17.57
C SER A 442 24.23 17.37 -16.85
N PRO A 443 24.34 17.26 -15.49
CA PRO A 443 23.72 16.18 -14.73
C PRO A 443 22.19 16.18 -14.83
N ILE A 444 21.59 14.98 -14.79
CA ILE A 444 20.15 14.79 -14.81
C ILE A 444 19.61 14.77 -13.39
N LYS A 445 18.64 15.64 -13.09
CA LYS A 445 17.95 15.71 -11.81
C LYS A 445 16.74 14.81 -11.74
N ASN A 446 15.87 14.87 -12.78
CA ASN A 446 14.65 14.08 -12.92
C ASN A 446 14.30 13.90 -14.40
N PHE A 447 13.25 13.10 -14.66
CA PHE A 447 12.86 12.77 -16.03
C PHE A 447 12.30 13.99 -16.80
N LYS A 448 11.57 14.88 -16.12
CA LYS A 448 11.06 16.13 -16.72
C LYS A 448 12.21 17.01 -17.20
N GLN A 449 13.18 17.33 -16.32
CA GLN A 449 14.34 18.10 -16.71
C GLN A 449 15.12 17.45 -17.86
N PHE A 450 15.26 16.11 -17.85
CA PHE A 450 15.90 15.38 -18.95
C PHE A 450 15.19 15.63 -20.28
N THR A 451 13.86 15.56 -20.33
CA THR A 451 13.11 15.85 -21.56
C THR A 451 13.24 17.31 -21.99
N ASP A 452 13.17 18.25 -21.04
CA ASP A 452 13.36 19.68 -21.32
C ASP A 452 14.77 19.99 -21.90
N MET A 453 15.79 19.26 -21.45
CA MET A 453 17.16 19.39 -22.03
C MET A 453 17.22 18.92 -23.47
N LEU A 454 16.42 17.93 -23.87
CA LEU A 454 16.35 17.46 -25.25
C LEU A 454 15.53 18.38 -26.14
N ASP A 455 14.39 18.83 -25.67
CA ASP A 455 13.50 19.75 -26.40
C ASP A 455 14.12 21.13 -26.58
N GLY A 456 14.85 21.61 -25.59
CA GLY A 456 15.58 22.89 -25.63
C GLY A 456 16.99 22.82 -26.25
N ASN A 457 17.40 21.65 -26.77
CA ASN A 457 18.75 21.50 -27.31
C ASN A 457 18.98 22.32 -28.56
N SER A 458 20.09 23.07 -28.60
CA SER A 458 20.55 23.84 -29.74
C SER A 458 21.88 23.36 -30.32
N GLU A 459 22.48 22.37 -29.68
CA GLU A 459 23.75 21.78 -30.15
C GLU A 459 23.50 20.84 -31.34
N GLU A 460 24.48 20.70 -32.19
CA GLU A 460 24.43 19.79 -33.36
C GLU A 460 24.25 18.33 -32.93
N ASN A 461 24.90 17.95 -31.82
CA ASN A 461 24.87 16.60 -31.31
C ASN A 461 24.39 16.60 -29.84
N VAL A 462 23.63 15.59 -29.47
CA VAL A 462 23.26 15.29 -28.07
C VAL A 462 24.13 14.14 -27.60
N VAL A 463 24.87 14.38 -26.54
CA VAL A 463 25.74 13.39 -25.89
C VAL A 463 25.10 12.91 -24.59
N PHE A 464 24.68 11.66 -24.57
CA PHE A 464 24.25 10.97 -23.37
C PHE A 464 25.45 10.25 -22.74
N GLU A 465 25.67 10.42 -21.45
CA GLU A 465 26.81 9.82 -20.76
C GLU A 465 26.36 9.16 -19.45
N ASN A 466 27.01 8.02 -19.12
CA ASN A 466 26.85 7.38 -17.82
C ASN A 466 28.03 7.64 -16.89
N LYS A 467 27.88 7.31 -15.59
CA LYS A 467 28.93 7.50 -14.58
C LYS A 467 30.27 6.81 -14.88
N ASN A 468 30.31 5.86 -15.81
CA ASN A 468 31.53 5.14 -16.22
C ASN A 468 32.19 5.76 -17.46
N GLY A 469 31.68 6.90 -17.97
CA GLY A 469 32.21 7.60 -19.13
C GLY A 469 31.84 7.00 -20.48
N TYR A 470 30.93 6.01 -20.54
CA TYR A 470 30.38 5.54 -21.82
C TYR A 470 29.44 6.59 -22.38
N GLN A 471 29.53 6.84 -23.68
CA GLN A 471 28.76 7.87 -24.38
C GLN A 471 27.95 7.31 -25.55
N MET A 472 26.73 7.82 -25.68
CA MET A 472 25.90 7.70 -26.88
C MET A 472 25.74 9.10 -27.48
N VAL A 473 26.10 9.25 -28.78
CA VAL A 473 26.03 10.55 -29.47
C VAL A 473 25.00 10.47 -30.58
N ILE A 474 24.00 11.31 -30.55
CA ILE A 474 22.92 11.38 -31.52
C ILE A 474 22.92 12.78 -32.15
N ASN A 475 22.96 12.86 -33.50
CA ASN A 475 22.83 14.14 -34.19
C ASN A 475 21.38 14.65 -34.02
N HIS A 476 21.22 15.86 -33.47
CA HIS A 476 19.95 16.46 -33.11
C HIS A 476 19.01 16.63 -34.29
N HIS A 477 19.50 17.22 -35.38
CA HIS A 477 18.69 17.48 -36.57
C HIS A 477 18.18 16.17 -37.19
N ARG A 478 19.04 15.16 -37.32
CA ARG A 478 18.64 13.85 -37.81
C ARG A 478 17.68 13.13 -36.89
N ALA A 479 17.80 13.32 -35.57
CA ALA A 479 16.85 12.74 -34.60
C ALA A 479 15.45 13.29 -34.83
N MET A 480 15.31 14.62 -35.00
CA MET A 480 14.03 15.26 -35.28
C MET A 480 13.44 14.86 -36.63
N GLU A 481 14.26 14.83 -37.68
CA GLU A 481 13.81 14.42 -39.02
C GLU A 481 13.33 12.97 -39.10
N SER A 482 14.00 12.06 -38.38
CA SER A 482 13.70 10.63 -38.43
C SER A 482 12.57 10.18 -37.49
N GLU A 483 12.11 11.02 -36.54
CA GLU A 483 11.15 10.66 -35.52
C GLU A 483 9.88 10.05 -36.12
N SER A 484 9.21 10.76 -37.03
CA SER A 484 7.95 10.30 -37.63
C SER A 484 8.09 8.93 -38.34
N ASP A 485 9.20 8.69 -39.02
CA ASP A 485 9.45 7.44 -39.71
C ASP A 485 9.73 6.30 -38.74
N ILE A 486 10.48 6.55 -37.66
CA ILE A 486 10.74 5.59 -36.59
C ILE A 486 9.42 5.20 -35.93
N LEU A 487 8.61 6.18 -35.49
CA LEU A 487 7.32 5.92 -34.87
C LEU A 487 6.41 5.07 -35.77
N LYS A 488 6.33 5.40 -37.04
CA LYS A 488 5.54 4.67 -38.02
C LYS A 488 6.06 3.24 -38.25
N GLN A 489 7.38 3.06 -38.39
CA GLN A 489 8.01 1.76 -38.57
C GLN A 489 7.73 0.82 -37.38
N TYR A 490 7.83 1.32 -36.15
CA TYR A 490 7.63 0.55 -34.94
C TYR A 490 6.18 0.56 -34.43
N ARG A 491 5.26 1.26 -35.15
CA ARG A 491 3.83 1.39 -34.79
C ARG A 491 3.62 1.97 -33.39
N ILE A 492 4.37 3.00 -33.06
CA ILE A 492 4.31 3.70 -31.80
C ILE A 492 3.38 4.92 -31.98
N PRO A 493 2.40 5.15 -31.08
CA PRO A 493 1.40 6.20 -31.27
C PRO A 493 1.92 7.62 -31.09
N ALA A 494 2.94 7.81 -30.25
CA ALA A 494 3.54 9.12 -29.96
C ALA A 494 4.98 8.95 -29.46
N ALA A 495 5.81 9.99 -29.62
CA ALA A 495 7.21 9.98 -29.15
C ALA A 495 7.32 10.03 -27.61
N HIS A 496 6.30 10.50 -26.94
CA HIS A 496 6.29 10.63 -25.47
C HIS A 496 4.91 10.30 -24.87
N SER A 497 4.87 10.06 -23.57
CA SER A 497 3.63 9.86 -22.81
C SER A 497 2.81 11.16 -22.72
N GLN A 498 1.48 11.05 -22.59
CA GLN A 498 0.55 12.20 -22.58
C GLN A 498 0.71 13.12 -21.37
N GLU A 499 1.27 12.66 -20.26
CA GLU A 499 1.44 13.46 -19.05
C GLU A 499 2.33 14.71 -19.27
N PHE A 500 3.21 14.71 -20.27
CA PHE A 500 4.04 15.88 -20.64
C PHE A 500 3.25 17.01 -21.32
N ILE A 501 1.99 16.79 -21.71
CA ILE A 501 1.16 17.78 -22.43
C ILE A 501 0.31 18.61 -21.47
N ASN A 502 0.10 18.16 -20.23
CA ASN A 502 -0.87 18.71 -19.28
C ASN A 502 -0.25 19.48 -18.09
N GLU A 503 1.05 19.75 -18.09
CA GLU A 503 1.74 20.51 -17.03
C GLU A 503 2.11 21.96 -17.45
N ASP A 504 1.32 22.60 -18.36
CA ASP A 504 1.40 24.04 -18.67
C ASP A 504 0.35 24.84 -17.88
#